data_3801f60a9b6ef799461c6a96fe270fc7
#
_entry.id   3801f60a9b6ef799461c6a96fe270fc7
#
_cell.length_a   1.000
_cell.length_b   1.000
_cell.length_c   1.000
_cell.angle_alpha   90.00
_cell.angle_beta   90.00
_cell.angle_gamma   90.00
#
_symmetry.space_group_name_H-M   'P 1'
#
loop_
_entity.id
_entity.type
_entity.pdbx_description
1 polymer ?
#
loop_
_entity_poly.entity_id
_entity_poly.type
_entity_poly.pdbx_seq_one_letter_code
_entity_poly.pdbx_strand_id
1 'polypeptide(L)'
;MLDDLGARCARAMAEHGSPSVSVAVAARGEVILAEAYGLADTGARIPATTHTPYALASVTKPVTAAAVCVAADEGLLDLDAPGPLGATPRQLLRHRGGIGAHYDFHYGEQGEPAVDPEPYTRLSRAPGSGFEYANLGYRLLGRLQEDATGQDLATYAHERVLGPLGLDGFRIATACPGAATRYTSDGRPYPGGLRTSHPGASLGWATAPQLALFAQTWPRLLKPETAAAVLDAVPIGEHLGYGLGWCVSRGEGPLLVSHGGGMGGVAAMAVSAPELGLSVAVLTNTTVKAARDAVLAHVLGELVPGFRPELISPVFSVPARPLSLAEGEWAGHVLAPEGEVPLRLRILPGSRAELTTGDESAVAPVEATDTLALRGSFPVQLPTADARVGSPVLGIELGLAEGALTGRALAYKNGDTEGFLGNLLSHPCALKSLPR
;
A
#
# COMPACT_ATOMS: atom_id res chain seq x y z
N MET A 1 -29.33 0.69 -15.31
CA MET A 1 -27.88 0.86 -15.49
C MET A 1 -27.09 -0.06 -14.56
N LEU A 2 -27.39 -0.16 -13.28
CA LEU A 2 -26.80 -1.12 -12.34
C LEU A 2 -27.91 -1.91 -11.60
N ASP A 3 -28.91 -2.35 -12.35
CA ASP A 3 -30.15 -2.91 -11.78
C ASP A 3 -29.93 -4.22 -11.01
N ASP A 4 -28.84 -4.94 -11.26
CA ASP A 4 -28.47 -6.17 -10.57
C ASP A 4 -27.37 -5.99 -9.51
N LEU A 5 -26.98 -4.74 -9.17
CA LEU A 5 -25.86 -4.45 -8.26
C LEU A 5 -25.99 -5.17 -6.91
N GLY A 6 -27.19 -5.17 -6.31
CA GLY A 6 -27.44 -5.87 -5.04
C GLY A 6 -27.17 -7.37 -5.14
N ALA A 7 -27.61 -8.00 -6.21
CA ALA A 7 -27.38 -9.43 -6.45
C ALA A 7 -25.89 -9.72 -6.68
N ARG A 8 -25.18 -8.82 -7.36
CA ARG A 8 -23.71 -8.92 -7.58
C ARG A 8 -22.94 -8.78 -6.28
N CYS A 9 -23.28 -7.78 -5.46
CA CYS A 9 -22.68 -7.60 -4.15
C CYS A 9 -22.92 -8.80 -3.25
N ALA A 10 -24.16 -9.30 -3.17
CA ALA A 10 -24.49 -10.48 -2.37
C ALA A 10 -23.71 -11.73 -2.82
N ARG A 11 -23.55 -11.94 -4.12
CA ARG A 11 -22.75 -13.04 -4.67
C ARG A 11 -21.28 -12.89 -4.32
N ALA A 12 -20.68 -11.71 -4.58
CA ALA A 12 -19.27 -11.45 -4.29
C ALA A 12 -18.95 -11.61 -2.78
N MET A 13 -19.85 -11.15 -1.91
CA MET A 13 -19.74 -11.35 -0.47
C MET A 13 -19.74 -12.82 -0.08
N ALA A 14 -20.69 -13.60 -0.61
CA ALA A 14 -20.81 -15.03 -0.30
C ALA A 14 -19.64 -15.84 -0.85
N GLU A 15 -19.20 -15.56 -2.08
CA GLU A 15 -18.13 -16.28 -2.76
C GLU A 15 -16.75 -16.03 -2.12
N HIS A 16 -16.52 -14.82 -1.62
CA HIS A 16 -15.22 -14.39 -1.11
C HIS A 16 -15.17 -14.14 0.40
N GLY A 17 -16.24 -14.49 1.12
CA GLY A 17 -16.26 -14.39 2.59
C GLY A 17 -16.21 -12.95 3.11
N SER A 18 -16.71 -11.95 2.36
CA SER A 18 -16.71 -10.56 2.82
C SER A 18 -17.93 -10.28 3.69
N PRO A 19 -17.78 -9.80 4.94
CA PRO A 19 -18.89 -9.49 5.81
C PRO A 19 -19.77 -8.34 5.30
N SER A 20 -19.17 -7.35 4.63
CA SER A 20 -19.91 -6.24 4.01
C SER A 20 -19.21 -5.69 2.77
N VAL A 21 -19.99 -5.03 1.93
CA VAL A 21 -19.54 -4.22 0.80
C VAL A 21 -20.29 -2.88 0.83
N SER A 22 -19.58 -1.78 0.71
CA SER A 22 -20.15 -0.46 0.47
C SER A 22 -19.64 0.07 -0.86
N VAL A 23 -20.54 0.53 -1.72
CA VAL A 23 -20.24 1.02 -3.07
C VAL A 23 -20.87 2.37 -3.29
N ALA A 24 -20.15 3.28 -3.95
CA ALA A 24 -20.70 4.56 -4.38
C ALA A 24 -20.15 4.95 -5.75
N VAL A 25 -21.01 5.64 -6.50
CA VAL A 25 -20.68 6.29 -7.77
C VAL A 25 -20.97 7.77 -7.62
N ALA A 26 -20.00 8.61 -7.96
CA ALA A 26 -20.21 10.06 -8.08
C ALA A 26 -20.06 10.48 -9.54
N ALA A 27 -20.87 11.45 -9.94
CA ALA A 27 -20.84 12.06 -11.25
C ALA A 27 -20.94 13.58 -11.14
N ARG A 28 -20.04 14.31 -11.79
CA ARG A 28 -20.07 15.78 -11.86
C ARG A 28 -20.11 16.48 -10.48
N GLY A 29 -19.48 15.85 -9.46
CA GLY A 29 -19.39 16.39 -8.10
C GLY A 29 -20.56 16.00 -7.20
N GLU A 30 -21.45 15.10 -7.62
CA GLU A 30 -22.58 14.62 -6.84
C GLU A 30 -22.57 13.09 -6.75
N VAL A 31 -23.02 12.54 -5.63
CA VAL A 31 -23.23 11.10 -5.48
C VAL A 31 -24.52 10.70 -6.19
N ILE A 32 -24.41 9.89 -7.24
CA ILE A 32 -25.56 9.43 -8.05
C ILE A 32 -26.02 8.02 -7.67
N LEU A 33 -25.17 7.26 -6.97
CA LEU A 33 -25.49 5.94 -6.42
C LEU A 33 -24.68 5.74 -5.14
N ALA A 34 -25.34 5.25 -4.10
CA ALA A 34 -24.70 4.79 -2.87
C ALA A 34 -25.49 3.62 -2.28
N GLU A 35 -24.83 2.49 -2.09
CA GLU A 35 -25.44 1.28 -1.54
C GLU A 35 -24.46 0.58 -0.60
N ALA A 36 -25.01 -0.13 0.39
CA ALA A 36 -24.21 -0.93 1.32
C ALA A 36 -24.96 -2.22 1.66
N TYR A 37 -24.21 -3.31 1.76
CA TYR A 37 -24.74 -4.65 1.96
C TYR A 37 -23.98 -5.38 3.05
N GLY A 38 -24.65 -6.29 3.76
CA GLY A 38 -24.05 -7.11 4.79
C GLY A 38 -23.93 -6.42 6.14
N LEU A 39 -22.94 -6.83 6.93
CA LEU A 39 -22.78 -6.43 8.33
C LEU A 39 -21.48 -5.62 8.52
N ALA A 40 -21.61 -4.43 9.06
CA ALA A 40 -20.49 -3.63 9.55
C ALA A 40 -19.84 -4.30 10.76
N ASP A 41 -20.65 -4.96 11.60
CA ASP A 41 -20.18 -5.79 12.69
C ASP A 41 -20.98 -7.09 12.74
N THR A 42 -20.30 -8.22 12.55
CA THR A 42 -20.95 -9.55 12.54
C THR A 42 -21.32 -10.02 13.92
N GLY A 43 -20.51 -9.70 14.94
CA GLY A 43 -20.73 -10.08 16.35
C GLY A 43 -21.93 -9.35 16.95
N ALA A 44 -21.99 -8.05 16.78
CA ALA A 44 -23.11 -7.21 17.22
C ALA A 44 -24.30 -7.19 16.23
N ARG A 45 -24.16 -7.84 15.06
CA ARG A 45 -25.16 -7.88 13.98
C ARG A 45 -25.58 -6.48 13.48
N ILE A 46 -24.62 -5.54 13.45
CA ILE A 46 -24.85 -4.17 12.99
C ILE A 46 -24.81 -4.16 11.46
N PRO A 47 -25.88 -3.75 10.76
CA PRO A 47 -25.87 -3.67 9.31
C PRO A 47 -24.91 -2.58 8.82
N ALA A 48 -24.25 -2.85 7.69
CA ALA A 48 -23.55 -1.83 6.95
C ALA A 48 -24.53 -0.86 6.28
N THR A 49 -24.22 0.42 6.31
CA THR A 49 -25.00 1.49 5.66
C THR A 49 -24.09 2.35 4.80
N THR A 50 -24.66 3.20 3.96
CA THR A 50 -23.91 4.18 3.16
C THR A 50 -23.18 5.22 4.02
N HIS A 51 -23.53 5.32 5.31
CA HIS A 51 -22.91 6.19 6.29
C HIS A 51 -21.86 5.48 7.15
N THR A 52 -21.70 4.17 6.99
CA THR A 52 -20.68 3.42 7.72
C THR A 52 -19.28 3.79 7.23
N PRO A 53 -18.39 4.32 8.09
CA PRO A 53 -16.99 4.55 7.72
C PRO A 53 -16.22 3.23 7.62
N TYR A 54 -15.30 3.16 6.69
CA TYR A 54 -14.35 2.05 6.54
C TYR A 54 -12.93 2.57 6.63
N ALA A 55 -12.03 1.75 7.14
CA ALA A 55 -10.61 2.00 7.03
C ALA A 55 -10.17 1.92 5.56
N LEU A 56 -9.29 2.82 5.14
CA LEU A 56 -8.90 2.98 3.74
C LEU A 56 -7.53 2.43 3.40
N ALA A 57 -6.71 2.14 4.43
CA ALA A 57 -5.32 1.76 4.22
C ALA A 57 -4.64 2.75 3.24
N SER A 58 -3.97 2.25 2.20
CA SER A 58 -3.19 3.06 1.26
C SER A 58 -4.00 4.08 0.44
N VAL A 59 -5.33 4.01 0.41
CA VAL A 59 -6.14 5.11 -0.18
C VAL A 59 -6.04 6.41 0.64
N THR A 60 -5.36 6.38 1.78
CA THR A 60 -4.92 7.58 2.51
C THR A 60 -3.89 8.41 1.73
N LYS A 61 -3.03 7.76 0.92
CA LYS A 61 -1.94 8.43 0.20
C LYS A 61 -2.39 9.55 -0.73
N PRO A 62 -3.46 9.40 -1.52
CA PRO A 62 -4.05 10.50 -2.26
C PRO A 62 -4.40 11.75 -1.44
N VAL A 63 -4.89 11.58 -0.21
CA VAL A 63 -5.22 12.71 0.68
C VAL A 63 -3.94 13.40 1.15
N THR A 64 -2.93 12.63 1.57
CA THR A 64 -1.62 13.18 1.93
C THR A 64 -0.95 13.87 0.74
N ALA A 65 -1.06 13.29 -0.46
CA ALA A 65 -0.54 13.91 -1.67
C ALA A 65 -1.24 15.23 -1.98
N ALA A 66 -2.56 15.29 -1.85
CA ALA A 66 -3.32 16.53 -2.01
C ALA A 66 -2.88 17.59 -0.99
N ALA A 67 -2.69 17.21 0.29
CA ALA A 67 -2.20 18.12 1.34
C ALA A 67 -0.81 18.71 1.01
N VAL A 68 0.12 17.87 0.56
CA VAL A 68 1.47 18.30 0.14
C VAL A 68 1.40 19.20 -1.09
N CYS A 69 0.56 18.87 -2.08
CA CYS A 69 0.40 19.68 -3.28
C CYS A 69 -0.28 21.04 -2.98
N VAL A 70 -1.27 21.08 -2.07
CA VAL A 70 -1.89 22.34 -1.62
C VAL A 70 -0.85 23.22 -0.92
N ALA A 71 -0.04 22.67 -0.01
CA ALA A 71 1.05 23.41 0.63
C ALA A 71 2.06 23.96 -0.40
N ALA A 72 2.33 23.21 -1.44
CA ALA A 72 3.20 23.67 -2.53
C ALA A 72 2.54 24.80 -3.36
N ASP A 73 1.26 24.70 -3.68
CA ASP A 73 0.52 25.74 -4.38
C ASP A 73 0.40 27.04 -3.59
N GLU A 74 0.42 26.95 -2.26
CA GLU A 74 0.47 28.08 -1.32
C GLU A 74 1.89 28.67 -1.17
N GLY A 75 2.91 28.03 -1.74
CA GLY A 75 4.31 28.45 -1.66
C GLY A 75 4.98 28.13 -0.32
N LEU A 76 4.39 27.26 0.49
CA LEU A 76 4.93 26.84 1.78
C LEU A 76 5.96 25.71 1.64
N LEU A 77 5.88 24.94 0.54
CA LEU A 77 6.74 23.81 0.24
C LEU A 77 7.11 23.80 -1.25
N ASP A 78 8.36 23.44 -1.55
CA ASP A 78 8.81 23.22 -2.93
C ASP A 78 8.88 21.71 -3.23
N LEU A 79 8.09 21.25 -4.23
CA LEU A 79 8.05 19.84 -4.63
C LEU A 79 9.38 19.32 -5.19
N ASP A 80 10.27 20.20 -5.64
CA ASP A 80 11.52 19.86 -6.32
C ASP A 80 12.77 20.20 -5.51
N ALA A 81 12.63 20.84 -4.34
CA ALA A 81 13.72 21.05 -3.43
C ALA A 81 14.19 19.74 -2.77
N PRO A 82 15.49 19.53 -2.58
CA PRO A 82 16.00 18.38 -1.84
C PRO A 82 15.46 18.35 -0.40
N GLY A 83 14.83 17.26 -0.04
CA GLY A 83 14.33 16.98 1.30
C GLY A 83 15.17 15.93 2.05
N PRO A 84 14.56 15.20 2.99
CA PRO A 84 15.24 14.15 3.75
C PRO A 84 15.91 13.11 2.83
N LEU A 85 17.09 12.65 3.21
CA LEU A 85 17.90 11.69 2.45
C LEU A 85 18.24 12.15 1.01
N GLY A 86 18.11 13.44 0.69
CA GLY A 86 18.33 13.99 -0.64
C GLY A 86 17.20 13.72 -1.64
N ALA A 87 16.11 13.11 -1.22
CA ALA A 87 14.92 12.90 -2.05
C ALA A 87 14.05 14.16 -2.07
N THR A 88 13.50 14.52 -3.24
CA THR A 88 12.53 15.62 -3.32
C THR A 88 11.13 15.15 -2.93
N PRO A 89 10.22 16.04 -2.45
CA PRO A 89 8.82 15.69 -2.21
C PRO A 89 8.15 15.03 -3.42
N ARG A 90 8.42 15.50 -4.64
CA ARG A 90 7.93 14.89 -5.89
C ARG A 90 8.40 13.45 -6.05
N GLN A 91 9.66 13.16 -5.74
CA GLN A 91 10.19 11.79 -5.81
C GLN A 91 9.56 10.90 -4.75
N LEU A 92 9.33 11.40 -3.53
CA LEU A 92 8.64 10.67 -2.47
C LEU A 92 7.18 10.37 -2.85
N LEU A 93 6.44 11.36 -3.38
CA LEU A 93 5.06 11.23 -3.87
C LEU A 93 4.93 10.16 -4.96
N ARG A 94 5.94 10.01 -5.82
CA ARG A 94 6.00 9.04 -6.92
C ARG A 94 6.62 7.69 -6.52
N HIS A 95 6.86 7.44 -5.25
CA HIS A 95 7.58 6.26 -4.78
C HIS A 95 8.96 6.06 -5.45
N ARG A 96 9.64 7.17 -5.73
CA ARG A 96 11.00 7.21 -6.29
C ARG A 96 12.00 7.85 -5.33
N GLY A 97 11.68 7.96 -4.06
CA GLY A 97 12.58 8.52 -3.03
C GLY A 97 13.75 7.63 -2.65
N GLY A 98 13.83 6.41 -3.17
CA GLY A 98 14.93 5.48 -2.88
C GLY A 98 14.82 4.77 -1.53
N ILE A 99 13.69 4.90 -0.83
CA ILE A 99 13.41 4.25 0.45
C ILE A 99 12.77 2.89 0.18
N GLY A 100 13.18 1.86 0.92
CA GLY A 100 12.67 0.50 0.78
C GLY A 100 11.21 0.33 1.23
N ALA A 101 10.59 -0.76 0.79
CA ALA A 101 9.25 -1.13 1.23
C ALA A 101 9.24 -1.40 2.74
N HIS A 102 8.22 -0.85 3.41
CA HIS A 102 8.04 -1.00 4.86
C HIS A 102 6.55 -0.98 5.18
N TYR A 103 6.10 -1.95 5.96
CA TYR A 103 4.73 -2.06 6.48
C TYR A 103 4.82 -2.46 7.93
N ASP A 104 4.36 -1.59 8.83
CA ASP A 104 4.18 -1.92 10.24
C ASP A 104 2.75 -1.58 10.65
N PHE A 105 2.01 -2.58 11.10
CA PHE A 105 0.63 -2.44 11.54
C PHE A 105 0.48 -3.10 12.90
N HIS A 106 -0.01 -2.33 13.88
CA HIS A 106 -0.28 -2.78 15.23
C HIS A 106 -1.75 -2.62 15.52
N TYR A 107 -2.40 -3.72 15.84
CA TYR A 107 -3.84 -3.80 16.03
C TYR A 107 -4.17 -3.90 17.52
N GLY A 108 -5.09 -3.05 18.01
CA GLY A 108 -5.57 -3.01 19.40
C GLY A 108 -5.27 -1.70 20.12
N GLU A 109 -6.01 -1.45 21.21
CA GLU A 109 -5.86 -0.23 22.02
C GLU A 109 -4.57 -0.21 22.85
N GLN A 110 -4.16 -1.39 23.32
CA GLN A 110 -2.97 -1.60 24.17
C GLN A 110 -1.88 -2.40 23.44
N GLY A 111 -1.95 -2.49 22.10
CA GLY A 111 -0.95 -3.18 21.32
C GLY A 111 0.45 -2.62 21.59
N GLU A 112 1.48 -3.39 21.25
CA GLU A 112 2.86 -2.94 21.29
C GLU A 112 3.03 -1.59 20.61
N PRO A 113 3.99 -0.74 21.03
CA PRO A 113 4.27 0.51 20.34
C PRO A 113 4.56 0.24 18.86
N ALA A 114 4.16 1.14 17.99
CA ALA A 114 4.57 1.09 16.60
C ALA A 114 6.10 0.97 16.53
N VAL A 115 6.58 0.22 15.54
CA VAL A 115 8.03 0.08 15.30
C VAL A 115 8.63 1.47 15.14
N ASP A 116 9.79 1.72 15.79
CA ASP A 116 10.55 2.93 15.52
C ASP A 116 10.96 2.93 14.04
N PRO A 117 10.50 3.87 13.22
CA PRO A 117 10.79 3.87 11.79
C PRO A 117 12.19 4.40 11.46
N GLU A 118 12.90 5.03 12.38
CA GLU A 118 14.20 5.66 12.08
C GLU A 118 15.24 4.68 11.57
N PRO A 119 15.42 3.46 12.13
CA PRO A 119 16.35 2.48 11.60
C PRO A 119 16.03 2.01 10.18
N TYR A 120 14.76 2.12 9.74
CA TYR A 120 14.30 1.72 8.41
C TYR A 120 14.22 2.88 7.43
N THR A 121 14.28 4.13 7.91
CA THR A 121 14.23 5.35 7.10
C THR A 121 15.60 5.62 6.49
N ARG A 122 15.99 4.79 5.52
CA ARG A 122 17.27 4.85 4.83
C ARG A 122 17.13 4.53 3.35
N LEU A 123 18.13 4.95 2.57
CA LEU A 123 18.14 4.66 1.15
C LEU A 123 18.48 3.20 0.89
N SER A 124 17.67 2.53 0.08
CA SER A 124 17.96 1.25 -0.56
C SER A 124 18.57 1.43 -1.95
N ARG A 125 18.37 2.61 -2.54
CA ARG A 125 18.90 3.04 -3.84
C ARG A 125 18.96 4.56 -3.91
N ALA A 126 19.64 5.11 -4.93
CA ALA A 126 19.66 6.56 -5.13
C ALA A 126 18.26 7.12 -5.43
N PRO A 127 17.87 8.26 -4.84
CA PRO A 127 16.61 8.94 -5.19
C PRO A 127 16.51 9.17 -6.70
N GLY A 128 15.32 8.94 -7.26
CA GLY A 128 15.05 9.07 -8.69
C GLY A 128 15.45 7.87 -9.55
N SER A 129 16.25 6.92 -9.07
CA SER A 129 16.78 5.82 -9.87
C SER A 129 15.76 4.73 -10.23
N GLY A 130 14.66 4.60 -9.49
CA GLY A 130 13.64 3.59 -9.76
C GLY A 130 12.42 3.76 -8.89
N PHE A 131 11.36 3.02 -9.23
CA PHE A 131 10.13 2.93 -8.45
C PHE A 131 10.28 1.85 -7.35
N GLU A 132 9.92 2.20 -6.13
CA GLU A 132 9.73 1.26 -5.04
C GLU A 132 8.66 1.78 -4.08
N TYR A 133 7.56 1.04 -3.94
CA TYR A 133 6.43 1.45 -3.10
C TYR A 133 6.84 1.53 -1.63
N ALA A 134 6.90 2.74 -1.08
CA ALA A 134 7.45 3.02 0.26
C ALA A 134 6.45 3.81 1.13
N ASN A 135 5.91 3.18 2.18
CA ASN A 135 5.06 3.88 3.15
C ASN A 135 5.84 4.92 3.96
N LEU A 136 7.11 4.64 4.28
CA LEU A 136 7.98 5.61 4.97
C LEU A 136 8.22 6.88 4.15
N GLY A 137 8.16 6.80 2.82
CA GLY A 137 8.17 7.99 1.97
C GLY A 137 6.99 8.93 2.27
N TYR A 138 5.80 8.37 2.50
CA TYR A 138 4.62 9.15 2.88
C TYR A 138 4.64 9.63 4.33
N ARG A 139 5.34 8.93 5.24
CA ARG A 139 5.67 9.46 6.56
C ARG A 139 6.54 10.71 6.45
N LEU A 140 7.60 10.67 5.62
CA LEU A 140 8.45 11.84 5.39
C LEU A 140 7.68 13.00 4.74
N LEU A 141 6.76 12.72 3.80
CA LEU A 141 5.89 13.75 3.22
C LEU A 141 5.00 14.42 4.27
N GLY A 142 4.41 13.65 5.18
CA GLY A 142 3.65 14.19 6.31
C GLY A 142 4.51 15.13 7.17
N ARG A 143 5.72 14.70 7.54
CA ARG A 143 6.67 15.55 8.29
C ARG A 143 7.06 16.82 7.55
N LEU A 144 7.38 16.72 6.26
CA LEU A 144 7.71 17.90 5.44
C LEU A 144 6.54 18.89 5.39
N GLN A 145 5.29 18.37 5.30
CA GLN A 145 4.11 19.22 5.34
C GLN A 145 3.94 19.84 6.73
N GLU A 146 4.11 19.09 7.82
CA GLU A 146 4.04 19.57 9.19
C GLU A 146 5.08 20.65 9.47
N ASP A 147 6.32 20.44 9.06
CA ASP A 147 7.42 21.44 9.19
C ASP A 147 7.13 22.72 8.39
N ALA A 148 6.55 22.59 7.20
CA ALA A 148 6.25 23.72 6.31
C ALA A 148 5.05 24.55 6.78
N THR A 149 4.05 23.92 7.40
CA THR A 149 2.76 24.57 7.74
C THR A 149 2.58 24.84 9.24
N GLY A 150 3.37 24.17 10.09
CA GLY A 150 3.20 24.21 11.55
C GLY A 150 1.98 23.44 12.07
N GLN A 151 1.29 22.68 11.22
CA GLN A 151 0.11 21.88 11.56
C GLN A 151 0.36 20.40 11.31
N ASP A 152 -0.14 19.51 12.18
CA ASP A 152 -0.11 18.08 11.94
C ASP A 152 -0.91 17.70 10.68
N LEU A 153 -0.50 16.61 10.04
CA LEU A 153 -1.07 16.19 8.76
C LEU A 153 -2.59 15.98 8.82
N ALA A 154 -3.13 15.43 9.91
CA ALA A 154 -4.57 15.15 10.00
C ALA A 154 -5.37 16.44 10.06
N THR A 155 -4.93 17.41 10.87
CA THR A 155 -5.53 18.76 10.98
C THR A 155 -5.44 19.50 9.64
N TYR A 156 -4.25 19.59 9.05
CA TYR A 156 -4.06 20.28 7.78
C TYR A 156 -4.87 19.65 6.64
N ALA A 157 -4.86 18.31 6.53
CA ALA A 157 -5.66 17.62 5.52
C ALA A 157 -7.16 17.87 5.72
N HIS A 158 -7.65 17.93 6.97
CA HIS A 158 -9.05 18.25 7.23
C HIS A 158 -9.39 19.69 6.81
N GLU A 159 -8.59 20.67 7.20
CA GLU A 159 -8.87 22.08 6.96
C GLU A 159 -8.63 22.52 5.50
N ARG A 160 -7.61 21.97 4.84
CA ARG A 160 -7.16 22.46 3.53
C ARG A 160 -7.53 21.54 2.36
N VAL A 161 -7.92 20.30 2.64
CA VAL A 161 -8.26 19.31 1.60
C VAL A 161 -9.71 18.86 1.72
N LEU A 162 -10.08 18.29 2.87
CA LEU A 162 -11.36 17.60 3.02
C LEU A 162 -12.52 18.58 3.26
N GLY A 163 -12.35 19.55 4.15
CA GLY A 163 -13.36 20.59 4.45
C GLY A 163 -13.75 21.41 3.23
N PRO A 164 -12.81 21.97 2.42
CA PRO A 164 -13.14 22.69 1.19
C PRO A 164 -13.92 21.85 0.15
N LEU A 165 -13.87 20.52 0.23
CA LEU A 165 -14.63 19.60 -0.61
C LEU A 165 -15.94 19.14 0.05
N GLY A 166 -16.25 19.57 1.29
CA GLY A 166 -17.43 19.15 2.04
C GLY A 166 -17.37 17.71 2.54
N LEU A 167 -16.15 17.19 2.81
CA LEU A 167 -15.91 15.80 3.20
C LEU A 167 -15.57 15.65 4.69
N ASP A 168 -16.31 16.32 5.57
CA ASP A 168 -16.03 16.43 7.01
C ASP A 168 -15.98 15.09 7.76
N GLY A 169 -16.63 14.05 7.25
CA GLY A 169 -16.58 12.71 7.83
C GLY A 169 -15.35 11.90 7.46
N PHE A 170 -14.60 12.32 6.43
CA PHE A 170 -13.34 11.71 6.07
C PHE A 170 -12.25 12.18 7.03
N ARG A 171 -11.42 11.27 7.55
CA ARG A 171 -10.39 11.61 8.55
C ARG A 171 -9.16 10.71 8.48
N ILE A 172 -8.03 11.21 9.01
CA ILE A 172 -6.82 10.42 9.25
C ILE A 172 -6.70 10.25 10.76
N ALA A 173 -6.88 9.02 11.27
CA ALA A 173 -6.91 8.75 12.71
C ALA A 173 -6.63 7.28 13.02
N THR A 174 -6.20 6.99 14.25
CA THR A 174 -5.98 5.63 14.74
C THR A 174 -7.27 4.81 14.94
N ALA A 175 -8.40 5.49 15.06
CA ALA A 175 -9.72 4.89 15.18
C ALA A 175 -10.80 5.83 14.61
N CYS A 176 -11.94 5.28 14.22
CA CYS A 176 -13.09 6.06 13.76
C CYS A 176 -14.37 5.53 14.43
N PRO A 177 -15.10 6.38 15.19
CA PRO A 177 -16.36 5.96 15.80
C PRO A 177 -17.38 5.51 14.75
N GLY A 178 -18.09 4.41 15.04
CA GLY A 178 -19.10 3.84 14.14
C GLY A 178 -18.54 3.18 12.88
N ALA A 179 -17.23 3.02 12.76
CA ALA A 179 -16.63 2.36 11.62
C ALA A 179 -16.92 0.85 11.60
N ALA A 180 -16.89 0.26 10.41
CA ALA A 180 -16.99 -1.17 10.23
C ALA A 180 -15.85 -1.90 10.96
N THR A 181 -16.20 -2.96 11.69
CA THR A 181 -15.25 -3.90 12.28
C THR A 181 -14.48 -4.60 11.16
N ARG A 182 -13.18 -4.69 11.30
CA ARG A 182 -12.27 -5.30 10.33
C ARG A 182 -12.15 -6.79 10.60
N TYR A 183 -12.10 -7.62 9.56
CA TYR A 183 -12.07 -9.08 9.70
C TYR A 183 -10.90 -9.69 8.94
N THR A 184 -10.30 -10.73 9.52
CA THR A 184 -9.32 -11.60 8.85
C THR A 184 -9.98 -12.37 7.71
N SER A 185 -9.18 -13.02 6.88
CA SER A 185 -9.67 -13.86 5.78
C SER A 185 -10.50 -15.06 6.25
N ASP A 186 -10.32 -15.51 7.50
CA ASP A 186 -11.07 -16.59 8.16
C ASP A 186 -12.18 -16.08 9.10
N GLY A 187 -12.50 -14.77 9.04
CA GLY A 187 -13.67 -14.18 9.71
C GLY A 187 -13.48 -13.80 11.18
N ARG A 188 -12.26 -13.79 11.70
CA ARG A 188 -11.98 -13.29 13.07
C ARG A 188 -11.93 -11.76 13.08
N PRO A 189 -12.52 -11.08 14.07
CA PRO A 189 -12.46 -9.63 14.14
C PRO A 189 -11.05 -9.14 14.52
N TYR A 190 -10.57 -8.11 13.81
CA TYR A 190 -9.45 -7.33 14.26
C TYR A 190 -9.85 -6.42 15.43
N PRO A 191 -8.93 -6.14 16.38
CA PRO A 191 -9.14 -5.11 17.40
C PRO A 191 -9.46 -3.75 16.80
N GLY A 192 -10.20 -2.91 17.53
CA GLY A 192 -10.71 -1.62 17.03
C GLY A 192 -9.63 -0.61 16.66
N GLY A 193 -8.57 -0.48 17.48
CA GLY A 193 -7.48 0.46 17.25
C GLY A 193 -6.50 -0.02 16.17
N LEU A 194 -5.86 0.95 15.51
CA LEU A 194 -4.80 0.70 14.53
C LEU A 194 -3.69 1.74 14.71
N ARG A 195 -2.45 1.29 14.86
CA ARG A 195 -1.26 2.15 14.91
C ARG A 195 -0.26 1.73 13.84
N THR A 196 0.50 2.68 13.36
CA THR A 196 1.55 2.48 12.37
C THR A 196 2.55 3.63 12.45
N SER A 197 3.79 3.40 12.03
CA SER A 197 4.80 4.45 11.91
C SER A 197 4.57 5.39 10.72
N HIS A 198 3.62 5.07 9.83
CA HIS A 198 3.34 5.81 8.58
C HIS A 198 1.86 6.23 8.44
N PRO A 199 1.33 7.08 9.36
CA PRO A 199 -0.09 7.44 9.41
C PRO A 199 -0.61 8.03 8.10
N GLY A 200 0.13 8.94 7.46
CA GLY A 200 -0.21 9.55 6.18
C GLY A 200 -0.25 8.58 4.99
N ALA A 201 0.23 7.34 5.18
CA ALA A 201 0.12 6.29 4.18
C ALA A 201 -1.09 5.37 4.39
N SER A 202 -1.74 5.34 5.60
CA SER A 202 -2.53 4.18 5.98
C SER A 202 -3.73 4.43 6.89
N LEU A 203 -3.81 5.54 7.63
CA LEU A 203 -4.82 5.75 8.68
C LEU A 203 -6.07 6.52 8.22
N GLY A 204 -6.38 6.56 6.92
CA GLY A 204 -7.60 7.17 6.41
C GLY A 204 -8.85 6.35 6.74
N TRP A 205 -9.95 7.06 7.00
CA TRP A 205 -11.29 6.53 7.22
C TRP A 205 -12.30 7.37 6.46
N ALA A 206 -13.19 6.74 5.70
CA ALA A 206 -14.27 7.40 5.00
C ALA A 206 -15.44 6.45 4.71
N THR A 207 -16.58 7.00 4.36
CA THR A 207 -17.67 6.27 3.71
C THR A 207 -17.38 6.14 2.22
N ALA A 208 -18.02 5.18 1.53
CA ALA A 208 -17.86 5.03 0.09
C ALA A 208 -18.30 6.29 -0.69
N PRO A 209 -19.43 6.97 -0.36
CA PRO A 209 -19.81 8.27 -0.97
C PRO A 209 -18.71 9.35 -0.83
N GLN A 210 -18.16 9.53 0.36
CA GLN A 210 -17.10 10.53 0.58
C GLN A 210 -15.84 10.20 -0.23
N LEU A 211 -15.47 8.93 -0.30
CA LEU A 211 -14.30 8.51 -1.06
C LEU A 211 -14.51 8.68 -2.57
N ALA A 212 -15.71 8.37 -3.10
CA ALA A 212 -16.05 8.61 -4.50
C ALA A 212 -15.98 10.11 -4.84
N LEU A 213 -16.56 10.98 -4.00
CA LEU A 213 -16.49 12.42 -4.18
C LEU A 213 -15.04 12.93 -4.13
N PHE A 214 -14.24 12.48 -3.17
CA PHE A 214 -12.83 12.86 -3.10
C PHE A 214 -12.08 12.49 -4.39
N ALA A 215 -12.23 11.24 -4.85
CA ALA A 215 -11.58 10.76 -6.06
C ALA A 215 -11.92 11.59 -7.32
N GLN A 216 -13.09 12.24 -7.35
CA GLN A 216 -13.51 13.07 -8.45
C GLN A 216 -13.10 14.54 -8.29
N THR A 217 -13.11 15.06 -7.06
CA THR A 217 -13.11 16.52 -6.81
C THR A 217 -11.76 17.07 -6.35
N TRP A 218 -10.79 16.23 -5.99
CA TRP A 218 -9.45 16.66 -5.56
C TRP A 218 -8.77 17.67 -6.53
N PRO A 219 -8.96 17.62 -7.87
CA PRO A 219 -8.31 18.58 -8.76
C PRO A 219 -8.74 20.04 -8.52
N ARG A 220 -9.92 20.24 -7.92
CA ARG A 220 -10.45 21.59 -7.61
C ARG A 220 -9.64 22.31 -6.53
N LEU A 221 -8.81 21.57 -5.77
CA LEU A 221 -7.96 22.13 -4.71
C LEU A 221 -6.67 22.73 -5.24
N LEU A 222 -6.26 22.35 -6.43
CA LEU A 222 -4.92 22.58 -6.95
C LEU A 222 -4.92 23.57 -8.11
N LYS A 223 -3.81 24.26 -8.30
CA LYS A 223 -3.55 25.00 -9.51
C LYS A 223 -3.54 24.05 -10.72
N PRO A 224 -3.93 24.51 -11.92
CA PRO A 224 -3.99 23.65 -13.11
C PRO A 224 -2.67 22.91 -13.41
N GLU A 225 -1.54 23.58 -13.24
CA GLU A 225 -0.21 22.99 -13.44
C GLU A 225 0.11 21.89 -12.42
N THR A 226 -0.29 22.07 -11.17
CA THR A 226 -0.10 21.07 -10.12
C THR A 226 -1.03 19.88 -10.31
N ALA A 227 -2.30 20.12 -10.66
CA ALA A 227 -3.24 19.06 -11.01
C ALA A 227 -2.75 18.22 -12.20
N ALA A 228 -2.19 18.86 -13.23
CA ALA A 228 -1.57 18.15 -14.35
C ALA A 228 -0.34 17.34 -13.92
N ALA A 229 0.50 17.87 -13.02
CA ALA A 229 1.67 17.16 -12.48
C ALA A 229 1.30 15.92 -11.65
N VAL A 230 0.10 15.91 -11.01
CA VAL A 230 -0.42 14.73 -10.32
C VAL A 230 -0.63 13.56 -11.29
N LEU A 231 -1.06 13.86 -12.51
CA LEU A 231 -1.34 12.86 -13.55
C LEU A 231 -0.11 12.51 -14.39
N ASP A 232 0.97 13.29 -14.32
CA ASP A 232 2.25 12.97 -14.98
C ASP A 232 2.92 11.79 -14.26
N ALA A 233 2.60 10.58 -14.73
CA ALA A 233 2.91 9.34 -14.06
C ALA A 233 4.17 8.65 -14.58
N VAL A 234 5.04 8.20 -13.68
CA VAL A 234 6.16 7.32 -14.02
C VAL A 234 5.66 5.89 -14.24
N PRO A 235 6.15 5.17 -15.26
CA PRO A 235 5.73 3.79 -15.51
C PRO A 235 5.99 2.87 -14.32
N ILE A 236 5.00 2.03 -13.97
CA ILE A 236 5.13 0.96 -12.99
C ILE A 236 4.71 -0.41 -13.56
N GLY A 237 4.28 -0.44 -14.79
CA GLY A 237 3.87 -1.60 -15.56
C GLY A 237 3.47 -1.20 -16.96
N GLU A 238 2.98 -2.14 -17.76
CA GLU A 238 2.58 -1.92 -19.15
C GLU A 238 1.41 -0.93 -19.23
N HIS A 239 0.39 -1.14 -18.41
CA HIS A 239 -0.87 -0.39 -18.47
C HIS A 239 -1.02 0.64 -17.37
N LEU A 240 -0.02 0.80 -16.49
CA LEU A 240 -0.12 1.63 -15.31
C LEU A 240 1.14 2.45 -15.05
N GLY A 241 0.95 3.68 -14.61
CA GLY A 241 1.97 4.54 -14.03
C GLY A 241 1.59 5.00 -12.63
N TYR A 242 2.51 5.65 -11.93
CA TYR A 242 2.27 6.26 -10.64
C TYR A 242 2.64 7.75 -10.68
N GLY A 243 1.64 8.59 -10.45
CA GLY A 243 1.77 10.04 -10.37
C GLY A 243 2.02 10.54 -8.95
N LEU A 244 1.53 11.72 -8.61
CA LEU A 244 1.67 12.23 -7.24
C LEU A 244 0.53 11.64 -6.37
N GLY A 245 0.77 10.48 -5.80
CA GLY A 245 -0.17 9.81 -4.91
C GLY A 245 -1.26 8.96 -5.58
N TRP A 246 -1.28 8.88 -6.89
CA TRP A 246 -2.28 8.14 -7.65
C TRP A 246 -1.65 7.20 -8.66
N CYS A 247 -2.27 6.04 -8.86
CA CYS A 247 -2.06 5.25 -10.06
C CYS A 247 -2.80 5.90 -11.24
N VAL A 248 -2.19 5.91 -12.41
CA VAL A 248 -2.74 6.49 -13.63
C VAL A 248 -2.65 5.46 -14.75
N SER A 249 -3.76 5.15 -15.43
CA SER A 249 -3.77 4.22 -16.55
C SER A 249 -2.92 4.75 -17.72
N ARG A 250 -2.35 3.84 -18.50
CA ARG A 250 -1.44 4.14 -19.62
C ARG A 250 -1.79 3.31 -20.86
N GLY A 251 -1.43 3.83 -22.02
CA GLY A 251 -1.69 3.15 -23.29
C GLY A 251 -3.10 3.38 -23.79
N GLU A 252 -3.61 2.44 -24.56
CA GLU A 252 -4.95 2.52 -25.13
C GLU A 252 -6.04 2.26 -24.09
N GLY A 253 -7.10 3.03 -24.13
CA GLY A 253 -8.24 2.91 -23.24
C GLY A 253 -8.57 4.22 -22.51
N PRO A 254 -9.56 4.21 -21.62
CA PRO A 254 -9.94 5.39 -20.84
C PRO A 254 -8.84 5.82 -19.88
N LEU A 255 -8.69 7.12 -19.67
CA LEU A 255 -7.89 7.65 -18.57
C LEU A 255 -8.56 7.31 -17.25
N LEU A 256 -7.90 6.48 -16.45
CA LEU A 256 -8.32 6.13 -15.09
C LEU A 256 -7.28 6.58 -14.08
N VAL A 257 -7.76 7.21 -13.01
CA VAL A 257 -6.95 7.64 -11.87
C VAL A 257 -7.44 6.86 -10.65
N SER A 258 -6.58 6.06 -10.05
CA SER A 258 -7.02 5.10 -9.04
C SER A 258 -6.04 4.94 -7.89
N HIS A 259 -6.52 4.48 -6.75
CA HIS A 259 -5.66 3.98 -5.69
C HIS A 259 -6.36 2.88 -4.89
N GLY A 260 -5.65 1.77 -4.71
CA GLY A 260 -6.09 0.65 -3.88
C GLY A 260 -5.57 0.73 -2.45
N GLY A 261 -6.33 0.21 -1.51
CA GLY A 261 -5.93 0.06 -0.11
C GLY A 261 -6.09 -1.37 0.37
N GLY A 262 -5.11 -1.84 1.15
CA GLY A 262 -5.14 -3.17 1.76
C GLY A 262 -4.26 -3.22 2.99
N MET A 263 -4.80 -3.75 4.06
CA MET A 263 -4.14 -4.12 5.31
C MET A 263 -5.04 -5.13 6.03
N GLY A 264 -4.72 -5.51 7.25
CA GLY A 264 -5.56 -6.44 8.02
C GLY A 264 -7.01 -5.97 8.13
N GLY A 265 -7.92 -6.76 7.57
CA GLY A 265 -9.36 -6.48 7.58
C GLY A 265 -9.79 -5.32 6.67
N VAL A 266 -9.01 -4.97 5.66
CA VAL A 266 -9.32 -3.83 4.78
C VAL A 266 -9.06 -4.17 3.31
N ALA A 267 -10.07 -3.96 2.48
CA ALA A 267 -9.89 -3.83 1.05
C ALA A 267 -10.71 -2.63 0.53
N ALA A 268 -10.02 -1.58 0.13
CA ALA A 268 -10.57 -0.33 -0.37
C ALA A 268 -10.07 -0.05 -1.80
N MET A 269 -10.90 0.60 -2.61
CA MET A 269 -10.51 1.08 -3.93
C MET A 269 -11.28 2.34 -4.29
N ALA A 270 -10.58 3.31 -4.82
CA ALA A 270 -11.15 4.50 -5.45
C ALA A 270 -10.65 4.58 -6.89
N VAL A 271 -11.56 4.87 -7.82
CA VAL A 271 -11.26 5.04 -9.25
C VAL A 271 -12.02 6.26 -9.76
N SER A 272 -11.33 7.14 -10.47
CA SER A 272 -11.92 8.23 -11.22
C SER A 272 -11.68 8.04 -12.71
N ALA A 273 -12.67 8.33 -13.53
CA ALA A 273 -12.61 8.46 -14.99
C ALA A 273 -12.85 9.95 -15.34
N PRO A 274 -11.81 10.80 -15.32
CA PRO A 274 -11.97 12.26 -15.43
C PRO A 274 -12.69 12.70 -16.70
N GLU A 275 -12.42 12.06 -17.85
CA GLU A 275 -13.03 12.36 -19.12
C GLU A 275 -14.54 12.11 -19.16
N LEU A 276 -15.02 11.17 -18.33
CA LEU A 276 -16.45 10.86 -18.17
C LEU A 276 -17.09 11.67 -17.03
N GLY A 277 -16.28 12.39 -16.23
CA GLY A 277 -16.73 13.04 -15.02
C GLY A 277 -17.32 12.06 -14.00
N LEU A 278 -16.80 10.82 -13.95
CA LEU A 278 -17.25 9.74 -13.08
C LEU A 278 -16.18 9.32 -12.09
N SER A 279 -16.63 8.84 -10.93
CA SER A 279 -15.78 8.13 -9.97
C SER A 279 -16.54 7.03 -9.25
N VAL A 280 -15.83 6.00 -8.83
CA VAL A 280 -16.37 4.83 -8.12
C VAL A 280 -15.50 4.56 -6.91
N ALA A 281 -16.14 4.26 -5.77
CA ALA A 281 -15.48 3.74 -4.59
C ALA A 281 -16.13 2.43 -4.16
N VAL A 282 -15.31 1.44 -3.82
CA VAL A 282 -15.76 0.16 -3.25
C VAL A 282 -14.92 -0.14 -2.01
N LEU A 283 -15.61 -0.38 -0.89
CA LEU A 283 -15.02 -0.64 0.42
C LEU A 283 -15.54 -1.96 0.98
N THR A 284 -14.66 -2.75 1.57
CA THR A 284 -15.01 -3.97 2.30
C THR A 284 -14.25 -4.03 3.62
N ASN A 285 -14.79 -4.77 4.59
CA ASN A 285 -14.20 -4.93 5.92
C ASN A 285 -13.50 -6.28 6.12
N THR A 286 -12.85 -6.78 5.06
CA THR A 286 -12.06 -8.02 5.10
C THR A 286 -10.69 -7.82 4.46
N THR A 287 -9.72 -8.64 4.84
CA THR A 287 -8.38 -8.66 4.22
C THR A 287 -8.43 -9.14 2.77
N VAL A 288 -9.42 -9.97 2.41
CA VAL A 288 -9.58 -10.52 1.05
C VAL A 288 -10.10 -9.43 0.11
N LYS A 289 -9.35 -9.16 -0.96
CA LYS A 289 -9.68 -8.11 -1.93
C LYS A 289 -10.68 -8.55 -3.00
N ALA A 290 -10.90 -9.85 -3.18
CA ALA A 290 -11.64 -10.40 -4.31
C ALA A 290 -13.10 -9.91 -4.39
N ALA A 291 -13.81 -9.77 -3.25
CA ALA A 291 -15.16 -9.22 -3.24
C ALA A 291 -15.21 -7.77 -3.75
N ARG A 292 -14.27 -6.92 -3.27
CA ARG A 292 -14.09 -5.55 -3.75
C ARG A 292 -13.84 -5.52 -5.26
N ASP A 293 -12.92 -6.35 -5.74
CA ASP A 293 -12.49 -6.36 -7.13
C ASP A 293 -13.61 -6.83 -8.07
N ALA A 294 -14.38 -7.84 -7.65
CA ALA A 294 -15.53 -8.33 -8.41
C ALA A 294 -16.63 -7.26 -8.56
N VAL A 295 -16.97 -6.56 -7.48
CA VAL A 295 -17.97 -5.47 -7.50
C VAL A 295 -17.46 -4.29 -8.33
N LEU A 296 -16.20 -3.89 -8.14
CA LEU A 296 -15.60 -2.80 -8.89
C LEU A 296 -15.55 -3.09 -10.39
N ALA A 297 -15.15 -4.31 -10.79
CA ALA A 297 -15.08 -4.72 -12.18
C ALA A 297 -16.47 -4.69 -12.84
N HIS A 298 -17.53 -5.11 -12.12
CA HIS A 298 -18.89 -5.01 -12.62
C HIS A 298 -19.32 -3.54 -12.82
N VAL A 299 -19.12 -2.68 -11.80
CA VAL A 299 -19.55 -1.28 -11.87
C VAL A 299 -18.78 -0.51 -12.97
N LEU A 300 -17.46 -0.68 -13.04
CA LEU A 300 -16.65 0.00 -14.06
C LEU A 300 -16.91 -0.57 -15.46
N GLY A 301 -17.13 -1.88 -15.59
CA GLY A 301 -17.49 -2.52 -16.86
C GLY A 301 -18.78 -1.97 -17.48
N GLU A 302 -19.76 -1.61 -16.64
CA GLU A 302 -21.02 -0.98 -17.10
C GLU A 302 -20.89 0.52 -17.39
N LEU A 303 -20.06 1.23 -16.61
CA LEU A 303 -20.01 2.70 -16.65
C LEU A 303 -18.89 3.28 -17.50
N VAL A 304 -17.81 2.52 -17.73
CA VAL A 304 -16.60 3.02 -18.39
C VAL A 304 -16.33 2.22 -19.65
N PRO A 305 -16.63 2.75 -20.84
CA PRO A 305 -16.33 2.07 -22.10
C PRO A 305 -14.84 1.74 -22.24
N GLY A 306 -14.53 0.50 -22.60
CA GLY A 306 -13.16 0.04 -22.73
C GLY A 306 -12.44 -0.24 -21.41
N PHE A 307 -13.13 -0.28 -20.29
CA PHE A 307 -12.55 -0.68 -19.02
C PHE A 307 -11.99 -2.10 -19.07
N ARG A 308 -10.81 -2.26 -18.51
CA ARG A 308 -10.15 -3.55 -18.26
C ARG A 308 -9.49 -3.50 -16.88
N PRO A 309 -9.52 -4.57 -16.09
CA PRO A 309 -8.94 -4.60 -14.73
C PRO A 309 -7.46 -4.20 -14.67
N GLU A 310 -6.68 -4.48 -15.73
CA GLU A 310 -5.25 -4.16 -15.84
C GLU A 310 -4.98 -2.65 -15.79
N LEU A 311 -5.97 -1.83 -16.15
CA LEU A 311 -5.86 -0.36 -16.11
C LEU A 311 -5.85 0.24 -14.70
N ILE A 312 -6.21 -0.56 -13.68
CA ILE A 312 -6.26 -0.11 -12.28
C ILE A 312 -5.55 -1.06 -11.31
N SER A 313 -5.10 -2.21 -11.78
CA SER A 313 -4.46 -3.24 -10.94
C SER A 313 -2.96 -3.23 -11.15
N PRO A 314 -2.17 -2.70 -10.21
CA PRO A 314 -0.72 -2.73 -10.34
C PRO A 314 -0.23 -4.18 -10.26
N VAL A 315 0.40 -4.66 -11.32
CA VAL A 315 1.11 -5.92 -11.33
C VAL A 315 2.54 -5.64 -10.86
N PHE A 316 2.79 -5.78 -9.56
CA PHE A 316 4.14 -5.61 -8.99
C PHE A 316 5.03 -6.84 -9.17
N SER A 317 4.54 -7.90 -9.82
CA SER A 317 5.34 -9.11 -10.07
C SER A 317 6.28 -8.88 -11.24
N VAL A 318 7.56 -8.73 -10.96
CA VAL A 318 8.60 -8.83 -11.98
C VAL A 318 8.67 -10.31 -12.43
N PRO A 319 8.64 -10.60 -13.74
CA PRO A 319 8.69 -11.97 -14.24
C PRO A 319 9.89 -12.74 -13.70
N ALA A 320 9.65 -13.99 -13.31
CA ALA A 320 10.68 -14.92 -12.89
C ALA A 320 11.57 -15.31 -14.07
N ARG A 321 12.86 -15.47 -13.81
CA ARG A 321 13.85 -16.05 -14.73
C ARG A 321 14.57 -17.20 -14.05
N PRO A 322 15.08 -18.18 -14.81
CA PRO A 322 15.96 -19.20 -14.27
C PRO A 322 17.15 -18.58 -13.54
N LEU A 323 17.53 -19.18 -12.43
CA LEU A 323 18.69 -18.74 -11.66
C LEU A 323 19.98 -18.94 -12.48
N SER A 324 20.80 -17.89 -12.60
CA SER A 324 22.09 -17.93 -13.29
C SER A 324 23.28 -18.04 -12.34
N LEU A 325 23.04 -17.98 -11.01
CA LEU A 325 24.10 -18.17 -10.02
C LEU A 325 24.57 -19.62 -10.01
N ALA A 326 25.88 -19.82 -10.01
CA ALA A 326 26.48 -21.12 -9.85
C ALA A 326 26.24 -21.70 -8.44
N GLU A 327 26.20 -23.02 -8.34
CA GLU A 327 26.20 -23.72 -7.05
C GLU A 327 27.41 -23.28 -6.20
N GLY A 328 27.17 -23.04 -4.91
CA GLY A 328 28.19 -22.55 -3.99
C GLY A 328 27.60 -21.94 -2.74
N GLU A 329 28.49 -21.53 -1.86
CA GLU A 329 28.11 -20.92 -0.58
C GLU A 329 28.43 -19.43 -0.53
N TRP A 330 27.53 -18.71 0.09
CA TRP A 330 27.62 -17.27 0.34
C TRP A 330 27.39 -17.01 1.83
N ALA A 331 28.17 -16.11 2.43
CA ALA A 331 28.01 -15.73 3.82
C ALA A 331 28.17 -14.22 4.00
N GLY A 332 27.48 -13.71 4.98
CA GLY A 332 27.50 -12.30 5.35
C GLY A 332 26.47 -11.98 6.42
N HIS A 333 25.83 -10.82 6.31
CA HIS A 333 24.97 -10.31 7.36
C HIS A 333 23.72 -9.62 6.82
N VAL A 334 22.67 -9.66 7.64
CA VAL A 334 21.53 -8.75 7.58
C VAL A 334 21.76 -7.65 8.61
N LEU A 335 21.57 -6.39 8.23
CA LEU A 335 21.65 -5.25 9.14
C LEU A 335 20.30 -4.99 9.77
N ALA A 336 20.07 -5.49 10.98
CA ALA A 336 18.88 -5.23 11.79
C ALA A 336 19.09 -4.01 12.73
N PRO A 337 18.02 -3.48 13.34
CA PRO A 337 18.12 -2.39 14.30
C PRO A 337 19.04 -2.71 15.51
N GLU A 338 19.05 -3.96 15.95
CA GLU A 338 19.86 -4.41 17.10
C GLU A 338 21.30 -4.77 16.72
N GLY A 339 21.65 -4.78 15.43
CA GLY A 339 22.98 -5.10 14.95
C GLY A 339 23.00 -6.06 13.76
N GLU A 340 24.20 -6.61 13.49
CA GLU A 340 24.39 -7.55 12.39
C GLU A 340 23.91 -8.95 12.75
N VAL A 341 23.06 -9.53 11.91
CA VAL A 341 22.60 -10.91 12.02
C VAL A 341 23.29 -11.76 10.96
N PRO A 342 24.08 -12.78 11.33
CA PRO A 342 24.75 -13.64 10.36
C PRO A 342 23.76 -14.38 9.46
N LEU A 343 24.06 -14.43 8.16
CA LEU A 343 23.27 -15.13 7.15
C LEU A 343 24.18 -15.96 6.26
N ARG A 344 23.81 -17.21 6.01
CA ARG A 344 24.42 -18.09 5.01
C ARG A 344 23.39 -18.48 3.97
N LEU A 345 23.83 -18.52 2.72
CA LEU A 345 23.01 -18.94 1.59
C LEU A 345 23.81 -19.95 0.76
N ARG A 346 23.29 -21.15 0.60
CA ARG A 346 23.87 -22.19 -0.27
C ARG A 346 22.99 -22.39 -1.49
N ILE A 347 23.53 -22.11 -2.67
CA ILE A 347 22.85 -22.35 -3.95
C ILE A 347 22.94 -23.83 -4.27
N LEU A 348 21.79 -24.46 -4.53
CA LEU A 348 21.61 -25.88 -4.80
C LEU A 348 21.16 -26.12 -6.24
N PRO A 349 21.29 -27.34 -6.76
CA PRO A 349 20.74 -27.72 -8.07
C PRO A 349 19.22 -27.45 -8.16
N GLY A 350 18.73 -27.17 -9.39
CA GLY A 350 17.30 -27.06 -9.67
C GLY A 350 16.66 -25.75 -9.16
N SER A 351 17.38 -24.62 -9.19
CA SER A 351 16.89 -23.34 -8.73
C SER A 351 16.34 -23.38 -7.31
N ARG A 352 17.10 -23.96 -6.42
CA ARG A 352 16.84 -24.02 -4.98
C ARG A 352 17.99 -23.39 -4.21
N ALA A 353 17.71 -22.92 -3.02
CA ALA A 353 18.72 -22.47 -2.08
C ALA A 353 18.38 -22.92 -0.66
N GLU A 354 19.41 -23.15 0.14
CA GLU A 354 19.31 -23.30 1.58
C GLU A 354 19.76 -22.00 2.23
N LEU A 355 18.92 -21.46 3.09
CA LEU A 355 19.20 -20.26 3.87
C LEU A 355 19.30 -20.63 5.33
N THR A 356 20.36 -20.17 5.99
CA THR A 356 20.62 -20.40 7.44
C THR A 356 20.79 -19.05 8.14
N THR A 357 20.06 -18.85 9.23
CA THR A 357 20.18 -17.69 10.13
C THR A 357 19.96 -18.14 11.57
N GLY A 358 20.86 -17.76 12.49
CA GLY A 358 20.83 -18.31 13.85
C GLY A 358 20.89 -19.84 13.83
N ASP A 359 19.98 -20.48 14.54
CA ASP A 359 19.85 -21.93 14.63
C ASP A 359 18.84 -22.51 13.60
N GLU A 360 18.24 -21.66 12.75
CA GLU A 360 17.24 -22.06 11.77
C GLU A 360 17.85 -22.22 10.38
N SER A 361 17.42 -23.24 9.67
CA SER A 361 17.77 -23.48 8.27
C SER A 361 16.57 -24.00 7.49
N ALA A 362 16.42 -23.53 6.25
CA ALA A 362 15.37 -23.97 5.35
C ALA A 362 15.83 -23.99 3.89
N VAL A 363 15.28 -24.93 3.13
CA VAL A 363 15.48 -25.03 1.68
C VAL A 363 14.22 -24.59 0.96
N ALA A 364 14.35 -23.63 0.03
CA ALA A 364 13.24 -23.11 -0.75
C ALA A 364 13.59 -22.94 -2.24
N PRO A 365 12.58 -22.88 -3.11
CA PRO A 365 12.77 -22.45 -4.50
C PRO A 365 13.26 -21.00 -4.53
N VAL A 366 14.16 -20.72 -5.47
CA VAL A 366 14.66 -19.37 -5.75
C VAL A 366 14.66 -19.12 -7.24
N GLU A 367 14.57 -17.86 -7.62
CA GLU A 367 14.52 -17.41 -9.00
C GLU A 367 15.34 -16.14 -9.18
N ALA A 368 15.66 -15.79 -10.40
CA ALA A 368 16.19 -14.49 -10.77
C ALA A 368 15.10 -13.61 -11.40
N THR A 369 15.39 -12.32 -11.57
CA THR A 369 14.56 -11.37 -12.31
C THR A 369 15.45 -10.53 -13.22
N ASP A 370 14.90 -9.53 -13.91
CA ASP A 370 15.69 -8.59 -14.71
C ASP A 370 16.65 -7.75 -13.87
N THR A 371 16.34 -7.55 -12.60
CA THR A 371 17.11 -6.67 -11.69
C THR A 371 17.72 -7.40 -10.51
N LEU A 372 17.27 -8.61 -10.20
CA LEU A 372 17.75 -9.42 -9.08
C LEU A 372 18.41 -10.70 -9.57
N ALA A 373 19.58 -10.98 -9.04
CA ALA A 373 20.29 -12.24 -9.28
C ALA A 373 19.62 -13.42 -8.55
N LEU A 374 18.95 -13.12 -7.42
CA LEU A 374 18.23 -14.08 -6.60
C LEU A 374 17.09 -13.43 -5.84
N ARG A 375 15.93 -14.06 -5.87
CA ARG A 375 14.85 -13.85 -4.89
C ARG A 375 14.24 -15.17 -4.45
N GLY A 376 13.77 -15.23 -3.21
CA GLY A 376 13.11 -16.39 -2.64
C GLY A 376 12.49 -16.10 -1.29
N SER A 377 11.63 -17.00 -0.81
CA SER A 377 10.98 -16.92 0.50
C SER A 377 11.25 -18.19 1.28
N PHE A 378 11.75 -18.05 2.49
CA PHE A 378 12.18 -19.14 3.34
C PHE A 378 11.33 -19.17 4.62
N PRO A 379 10.85 -20.34 5.06
CA PRO A 379 10.10 -20.50 6.30
C PRO A 379 11.04 -20.47 7.52
N VAL A 380 11.75 -19.38 7.68
CA VAL A 380 12.63 -19.08 8.83
C VAL A 380 12.30 -17.69 9.34
N GLN A 381 12.56 -17.46 10.61
CA GLN A 381 12.35 -16.16 11.24
C GLN A 381 13.69 -15.44 11.45
N LEU A 382 13.76 -14.17 11.08
CA LEU A 382 14.92 -13.34 11.42
C LEU A 382 14.96 -13.17 12.96
N PRO A 383 16.08 -13.48 13.66
CA PRO A 383 16.14 -13.48 15.14
C PRO A 383 16.28 -12.07 15.71
N THR A 384 15.37 -11.16 15.35
CA THR A 384 15.32 -9.76 15.82
C THR A 384 13.99 -9.49 16.51
N ALA A 385 13.94 -8.51 17.41
CA ALA A 385 12.74 -8.23 18.19
C ALA A 385 11.60 -7.74 17.30
N ASP A 386 11.91 -6.90 16.31
CA ASP A 386 10.98 -6.34 15.35
C ASP A 386 10.37 -7.42 14.42
N ALA A 387 11.16 -8.39 13.99
CA ALA A 387 10.72 -9.46 13.09
C ALA A 387 9.87 -10.54 13.78
N ARG A 388 9.90 -10.63 15.12
CA ARG A 388 9.16 -11.66 15.87
C ARG A 388 7.65 -11.46 15.84
N VAL A 389 7.20 -10.23 15.63
CA VAL A 389 5.77 -9.91 15.63
C VAL A 389 5.14 -10.30 14.30
N GLY A 390 4.70 -11.54 14.20
CA GLY A 390 3.93 -12.04 13.07
C GLY A 390 4.68 -12.17 11.75
N SER A 391 6.01 -12.36 11.77
CA SER A 391 6.85 -12.48 10.58
C SER A 391 7.56 -13.84 10.49
N PRO A 392 6.83 -14.96 10.24
CA PRO A 392 7.40 -16.31 10.21
C PRO A 392 8.14 -16.64 8.90
N VAL A 393 8.19 -15.70 7.97
CA VAL A 393 8.80 -15.88 6.65
C VAL A 393 9.85 -14.82 6.41
N LEU A 394 11.02 -15.25 5.94
CA LEU A 394 12.10 -14.38 5.51
C LEU A 394 12.20 -14.40 3.97
N GLY A 395 11.88 -13.28 3.35
CA GLY A 395 12.14 -13.04 1.92
C GLY A 395 13.57 -12.56 1.73
N ILE A 396 14.20 -12.97 0.63
CA ILE A 396 15.52 -12.48 0.21
C ILE A 396 15.42 -11.96 -1.21
N GLU A 397 15.93 -10.75 -1.44
CA GLU A 397 16.00 -10.08 -2.74
C GLU A 397 17.40 -9.50 -2.92
N LEU A 398 18.23 -10.13 -3.76
CA LEU A 398 19.65 -9.79 -3.91
C LEU A 398 20.02 -9.59 -5.37
N GLY A 399 20.73 -8.49 -5.65
CA GLY A 399 21.47 -8.25 -6.90
C GLY A 399 22.91 -8.74 -6.78
N LEU A 400 23.55 -9.05 -7.89
CA LEU A 400 24.99 -9.38 -7.95
C LEU A 400 25.77 -8.17 -8.47
N ALA A 401 26.68 -7.66 -7.65
CA ALA A 401 27.58 -6.57 -8.01
C ALA A 401 28.97 -6.83 -7.40
N GLU A 402 30.02 -6.65 -8.18
CA GLU A 402 31.43 -6.77 -7.73
C GLU A 402 31.74 -8.07 -6.96
N GLY A 403 31.08 -9.17 -7.36
CA GLY A 403 31.28 -10.49 -6.73
C GLY A 403 30.58 -10.66 -5.37
N ALA A 404 29.73 -9.72 -4.98
CA ALA A 404 28.90 -9.80 -3.79
C ALA A 404 27.42 -9.83 -4.15
N LEU A 405 26.64 -10.57 -3.38
CA LEU A 405 25.17 -10.52 -3.41
C LEU A 405 24.72 -9.44 -2.42
N THR A 406 24.13 -8.37 -2.91
CA THR A 406 23.67 -7.25 -2.08
C THR A 406 22.21 -6.93 -2.35
N GLY A 407 21.48 -6.51 -1.32
CA GLY A 407 20.09 -6.19 -1.42
C GLY A 407 19.41 -6.17 -0.06
N ARG A 408 18.33 -6.92 0.09
CA ARG A 408 17.53 -6.89 1.32
C ARG A 408 17.03 -8.26 1.76
N ALA A 409 16.86 -8.38 3.06
CA ALA A 409 16.11 -9.41 3.74
C ALA A 409 14.76 -8.80 4.19
N LEU A 410 13.67 -9.49 3.93
CA LEU A 410 12.30 -9.03 4.18
C LEU A 410 11.66 -9.93 5.23
N ALA A 411 11.56 -9.48 6.48
CA ALA A 411 10.77 -10.17 7.48
C ALA A 411 9.28 -9.87 7.26
N TYR A 412 8.46 -10.88 6.94
CA TYR A 412 7.04 -10.65 6.64
C TYR A 412 6.15 -11.86 6.95
N LYS A 413 4.84 -11.60 6.98
CA LYS A 413 3.80 -12.61 7.13
C LYS A 413 2.87 -12.60 5.91
N ASN A 414 2.71 -13.75 5.29
CA ASN A 414 1.79 -13.97 4.19
C ASN A 414 0.35 -14.21 4.67
N GLY A 415 -0.46 -13.17 4.68
CA GLY A 415 -1.87 -13.29 5.06
C GLY A 415 -2.10 -13.23 6.57
N ASP A 416 -3.33 -13.52 6.98
CA ASP A 416 -3.81 -13.40 8.35
C ASP A 416 -4.56 -14.64 8.87
N THR A 417 -4.38 -15.80 8.23
CA THR A 417 -5.02 -17.06 8.64
C THR A 417 -4.49 -17.58 9.98
N GLU A 418 -3.22 -17.34 10.29
CA GLU A 418 -2.55 -17.79 11.52
C GLU A 418 -2.41 -16.68 12.58
N GLY A 419 -3.28 -15.71 12.57
CA GLY A 419 -3.26 -14.53 13.44
C GLY A 419 -3.53 -13.26 12.66
N PHE A 420 -3.34 -12.09 13.26
CA PHE A 420 -3.48 -10.83 12.51
C PHE A 420 -2.34 -10.66 11.50
N LEU A 421 -2.62 -9.93 10.41
CA LEU A 421 -1.62 -9.61 9.41
C LEU A 421 -0.40 -8.95 10.08
N GLY A 422 0.78 -9.51 9.87
CA GLY A 422 2.01 -9.03 10.45
C GLY A 422 2.65 -7.90 9.63
N ASN A 423 3.83 -7.52 10.07
CA ASN A 423 4.65 -6.49 9.44
C ASN A 423 5.38 -7.02 8.19
N LEU A 424 5.83 -6.11 7.34
CA LEU A 424 6.87 -6.34 6.35
C LEU A 424 7.98 -5.32 6.62
N LEU A 425 9.10 -5.82 7.14
CA LEU A 425 10.25 -5.01 7.54
C LEU A 425 11.44 -5.33 6.63
N SER A 426 12.04 -4.30 6.06
CA SER A 426 13.12 -4.44 5.08
C SER A 426 14.47 -4.12 5.73
N HIS A 427 15.37 -5.09 5.73
CA HIS A 427 16.72 -4.97 6.27
C HIS A 427 17.75 -5.09 5.15
N PRO A 428 18.79 -4.24 5.10
CA PRO A 428 19.91 -4.44 4.17
C PRO A 428 20.59 -5.78 4.40
N CYS A 429 20.96 -6.43 3.31
CA CYS A 429 21.65 -7.71 3.32
C CYS A 429 22.84 -7.68 2.34
N ALA A 430 23.96 -8.21 2.78
CA ALA A 430 25.15 -8.32 1.95
C ALA A 430 25.88 -9.66 2.22
N LEU A 431 26.10 -10.42 1.16
CA LEU A 431 26.76 -11.73 1.22
C LEU A 431 27.94 -11.77 0.25
N LYS A 432 29.05 -12.40 0.65
CA LYS A 432 30.23 -12.69 -0.18
C LYS A 432 30.32 -14.18 -0.46
N SER A 433 30.77 -14.55 -1.65
CA SER A 433 31.03 -15.93 -2.00
C SER A 433 32.14 -16.48 -1.09
N LEU A 434 31.93 -17.69 -0.58
CA LEU A 434 32.95 -18.42 0.14
C LEU A 434 33.85 -19.19 -0.86
N PRO A 435 35.17 -19.31 -0.58
CA PRO A 435 36.04 -20.17 -1.36
C PRO A 435 35.49 -21.64 -1.35
N ARG A 436 35.61 -22.31 -2.49
CA ARG A 436 35.27 -23.73 -2.60
C ARG A 436 36.25 -24.59 -1.83
#